data_6daa5bac832ec195a929c4dacfb12d6d
#
_entry.id   6daa5bac832ec195a929c4dacfb12d6d
#
_cell.length_a   1.000
_cell.length_b   1.000
_cell.length_c   1.000
_cell.angle_alpha   90.00
_cell.angle_beta   90.00
_cell.angle_gamma   90.00
#
_symmetry.space_group_name_H-M   'P 1'
#
loop_
_entity.id
_entity.type
_entity.pdbx_description
1 polymer ?
#
loop_
_entity_poly.entity_id
_entity_poly.type
_entity_poly.pdbx_seq_one_letter_code
_entity_poly.pdbx_strand_id
1 'polypeptide(L)'
;MGKRILVTGGAGFIGSHTVDQLIARGDTVRVYDNLNSQVHGENAKRPEHLHPEAEFIVGDVRDRDHLKKAIEDVELVIHDAAEVGVGQSMYSIDQYISTNVQGTGVLWDILVNEKHSVEKVLVASSMSLYGEGYYRCAEHGRISPKPRPENQLIEGQWEMLCPECAVPVVPVPTDEDKELDCTSVYAQSKKDQEVYSLIIGKAHKIPTVACRYFNCYGPRQSLNNPYTGAGAIFCSAVKNDSPPLIYEDGNQRRDFIHVKDLVRGKLLLLDHHDANYGIFNIGTGK
;
A
#
# COMPACT_ATOMS: atom_id res chain seq x y z
N MET A 1 11.80 -6.00 -26.34
CA MET A 1 10.85 -4.90 -26.45
C MET A 1 10.31 -4.61 -25.06
N GLY A 2 10.10 -3.33 -24.70
CA GLY A 2 9.43 -2.99 -23.46
C GLY A 2 7.98 -3.47 -23.46
N LYS A 3 7.43 -3.75 -22.28
CA LYS A 3 6.03 -4.16 -22.10
C LYS A 3 5.10 -2.97 -21.99
N ARG A 4 3.81 -3.17 -22.32
CA ARG A 4 2.77 -2.19 -22.01
C ARG A 4 2.17 -2.49 -20.64
N ILE A 5 2.28 -1.53 -19.74
CA ILE A 5 1.95 -1.70 -18.33
C ILE A 5 0.90 -0.69 -17.90
N LEU A 6 -0.18 -1.17 -17.30
CA LEU A 6 -1.17 -0.34 -16.62
C LEU A 6 -0.76 -0.13 -15.16
N VAL A 7 -0.70 1.12 -14.73
CA VAL A 7 -0.50 1.49 -13.31
C VAL A 7 -1.75 2.22 -12.84
N THR A 8 -2.60 1.55 -12.07
CA THR A 8 -3.72 2.22 -11.40
C THR A 8 -3.21 2.95 -10.16
N GLY A 9 -3.72 4.14 -9.88
CA GLY A 9 -3.13 5.02 -8.85
C GLY A 9 -1.76 5.58 -9.25
N GLY A 10 -1.45 5.57 -10.56
CA GLY A 10 -0.15 5.92 -11.09
C GLY A 10 0.21 7.40 -11.03
N ALA A 11 -0.76 8.29 -10.78
CA ALA A 11 -0.52 9.72 -10.58
C ALA A 11 -0.17 10.08 -9.13
N GLY A 12 -0.40 9.15 -8.19
CA GLY A 12 -0.10 9.30 -6.77
C GLY A 12 1.39 9.20 -6.43
N PHE A 13 1.71 9.23 -5.15
CA PHE A 13 3.08 9.22 -4.62
C PHE A 13 3.90 8.02 -5.12
N ILE A 14 3.56 6.79 -4.72
CA ILE A 14 4.31 5.59 -5.09
C ILE A 14 4.16 5.30 -6.59
N GLY A 15 2.94 5.45 -7.12
CA GLY A 15 2.62 5.19 -8.51
C GLY A 15 3.47 6.02 -9.48
N SER A 16 3.64 7.33 -9.24
CA SER A 16 4.43 8.21 -10.13
C SER A 16 5.91 7.83 -10.18
N HIS A 17 6.50 7.41 -9.06
CA HIS A 17 7.87 6.88 -9.05
C HIS A 17 7.98 5.53 -9.75
N THR A 18 6.93 4.71 -9.68
CA THR A 18 6.86 3.46 -10.45
C THR A 18 6.83 3.74 -11.93
N VAL A 19 6.00 4.68 -12.37
CA VAL A 19 5.91 5.12 -13.77
C VAL A 19 7.28 5.58 -14.30
N ASP A 20 8.00 6.41 -13.54
CA ASP A 20 9.34 6.87 -13.93
C ASP A 20 10.31 5.71 -14.18
N GLN A 21 10.34 4.73 -13.27
CA GLN A 21 11.25 3.58 -13.38
C GLN A 21 10.86 2.64 -14.54
N LEU A 22 9.57 2.45 -14.80
CA LEU A 22 9.08 1.65 -15.91
C LEU A 22 9.45 2.28 -17.26
N ILE A 23 9.24 3.58 -17.42
CA ILE A 23 9.61 4.30 -18.65
C ILE A 23 11.13 4.31 -18.83
N ALA A 24 11.90 4.55 -17.76
CA ALA A 24 13.35 4.55 -17.81
C ALA A 24 13.95 3.19 -18.26
N ARG A 25 13.26 2.08 -18.04
CA ARG A 25 13.66 0.76 -18.52
C ARG A 25 13.14 0.41 -19.92
N GLY A 26 12.39 1.32 -20.56
CA GLY A 26 11.90 1.17 -21.94
C GLY A 26 10.50 0.58 -22.07
N ASP A 27 9.72 0.54 -20.99
CA ASP A 27 8.31 0.12 -21.02
C ASP A 27 7.39 1.26 -21.48
N THR A 28 6.26 0.91 -22.08
CA THR A 28 5.16 1.84 -22.36
C THR A 28 4.19 1.80 -21.18
N VAL A 29 3.95 2.95 -20.57
CA VAL A 29 3.16 3.02 -19.34
C VAL A 29 1.85 3.77 -19.56
N ARG A 30 0.75 3.13 -19.20
CA ARG A 30 -0.57 3.73 -19.08
C ARG A 30 -0.89 3.93 -17.61
N VAL A 31 -1.21 5.16 -17.24
CA VAL A 31 -1.63 5.56 -15.89
C VAL A 31 -3.15 5.72 -15.88
N TYR A 32 -3.79 5.10 -14.89
CA TYR A 32 -5.21 5.22 -14.63
C TYR A 32 -5.43 5.70 -13.20
N ASP A 33 -5.98 6.91 -13.03
CA ASP A 33 -6.08 7.56 -11.73
C ASP A 33 -7.31 8.47 -11.68
N ASN A 34 -8.06 8.47 -10.59
CA ASN A 34 -9.26 9.29 -10.45
C ASN A 34 -8.96 10.73 -10.00
N LEU A 35 -7.70 11.04 -9.71
CA LEU A 35 -7.26 12.33 -9.20
C LEU A 35 -8.02 12.76 -7.93
N ASN A 36 -8.15 11.85 -6.96
CA ASN A 36 -8.81 12.13 -5.69
C ASN A 36 -8.34 13.49 -5.12
N SER A 37 -9.30 14.38 -4.83
CA SER A 37 -9.01 15.76 -4.42
C SER A 37 -8.21 15.86 -3.12
N GLN A 38 -8.32 14.89 -2.23
CA GLN A 38 -7.53 14.83 -0.99
C GLN A 38 -6.03 14.66 -1.27
N VAL A 39 -5.68 14.01 -2.37
CA VAL A 39 -4.27 13.76 -2.77
C VAL A 39 -3.78 14.83 -3.74
N HIS A 40 -4.59 15.19 -4.72
CA HIS A 40 -4.20 16.03 -5.86
C HIS A 40 -4.72 17.47 -5.79
N GLY A 41 -5.60 17.78 -4.83
CA GLY A 41 -6.29 19.06 -4.73
C GLY A 41 -7.55 19.14 -5.58
N GLU A 42 -8.35 20.18 -5.33
CA GLU A 42 -9.58 20.40 -6.08
C GLU A 42 -9.29 20.75 -7.55
N ASN A 43 -10.12 20.22 -8.45
CA ASN A 43 -9.99 20.42 -9.90
C ASN A 43 -8.63 20.01 -10.47
N ALA A 44 -7.99 19.01 -9.88
CA ALA A 44 -6.70 18.52 -10.32
C ALA A 44 -6.74 18.10 -11.80
N LYS A 45 -5.67 18.44 -12.49
CA LYS A 45 -5.36 17.96 -13.83
C LYS A 45 -4.18 16.99 -13.75
N ARG A 46 -3.69 16.54 -14.91
CA ARG A 46 -2.46 15.77 -14.97
C ARG A 46 -1.39 16.40 -14.09
N PRO A 47 -0.87 15.70 -13.06
CA PRO A 47 0.16 16.26 -12.19
C PRO A 47 1.45 16.57 -12.96
N GLU A 48 2.08 17.71 -12.65
CA GLU A 48 3.33 18.13 -13.30
C GLU A 48 4.48 17.13 -13.09
N HIS A 49 4.46 16.43 -11.98
CA HIS A 49 5.47 15.42 -11.67
C HIS A 49 5.29 14.08 -12.39
N LEU A 50 4.15 13.87 -13.07
CA LEU A 50 3.91 12.64 -13.83
C LEU A 50 4.72 12.67 -15.13
N HIS A 51 5.47 11.60 -15.38
CA HIS A 51 6.35 11.48 -16.54
C HIS A 51 5.63 11.82 -17.85
N PRO A 52 6.18 12.73 -18.69
CA PRO A 52 5.48 13.24 -19.88
C PRO A 52 5.12 12.16 -20.90
N GLU A 53 5.91 11.10 -21.02
CA GLU A 53 5.69 9.98 -21.94
C GLU A 53 4.62 8.99 -21.45
N ALA A 54 4.16 9.08 -20.19
CA ALA A 54 3.09 8.22 -19.70
C ALA A 54 1.76 8.56 -20.40
N GLU A 55 1.08 7.58 -20.95
CA GLU A 55 -0.31 7.72 -21.32
C GLU A 55 -1.15 7.91 -20.04
N PHE A 56 -1.94 8.99 -19.99
CA PHE A 56 -2.68 9.34 -18.78
C PHE A 56 -4.19 9.34 -19.02
N ILE A 57 -4.89 8.52 -18.27
CA ILE A 57 -6.35 8.38 -18.31
C ILE A 57 -6.90 8.74 -16.93
N VAL A 58 -7.77 9.73 -16.87
CA VAL A 58 -8.53 10.04 -15.65
C VAL A 58 -9.71 9.08 -15.57
N GLY A 59 -9.76 8.27 -14.51
CA GLY A 59 -10.84 7.30 -14.32
C GLY A 59 -10.80 6.61 -12.96
N ASP A 60 -11.94 6.09 -12.55
CA ASP A 60 -12.12 5.39 -11.28
C ASP A 60 -12.10 3.88 -11.49
N VAL A 61 -11.39 3.14 -10.64
CA VAL A 61 -11.29 1.67 -10.72
C VAL A 61 -12.64 0.96 -10.53
N ARG A 62 -13.65 1.67 -10.01
CA ARG A 62 -15.04 1.19 -9.89
C ARG A 62 -15.84 1.30 -11.18
N ASP A 63 -15.37 2.11 -12.14
CA ASP A 63 -16.00 2.23 -13.48
C ASP A 63 -15.50 1.09 -14.37
N ARG A 64 -16.32 0.03 -14.46
CA ARG A 64 -16.00 -1.19 -15.20
C ARG A 64 -15.71 -0.94 -16.67
N ASP A 65 -16.55 -0.16 -17.33
CA ASP A 65 -16.45 0.03 -18.79
C ASP A 65 -15.24 0.90 -19.15
N HIS A 66 -14.92 1.87 -18.29
CA HIS A 66 -13.77 2.72 -18.48
C HIS A 66 -12.46 1.98 -18.14
N LEU A 67 -12.43 1.22 -17.03
CA LEU A 67 -11.27 0.40 -16.66
C LEU A 67 -11.00 -0.71 -17.71
N LYS A 68 -12.05 -1.33 -18.27
CA LYS A 68 -11.92 -2.31 -19.36
C LYS A 68 -11.17 -1.72 -20.55
N LYS A 69 -11.51 -0.49 -20.99
CA LYS A 69 -10.79 0.19 -22.06
C LYS A 69 -9.34 0.49 -21.70
N ALA A 70 -9.07 0.83 -20.42
CA ALA A 70 -7.73 1.08 -19.96
C ALA A 70 -6.84 -0.19 -19.91
N ILE A 71 -7.45 -1.39 -19.86
CA ILE A 71 -6.76 -2.69 -19.87
C ILE A 71 -6.47 -3.17 -21.31
N GLU A 72 -7.10 -2.60 -22.33
CA GLU A 72 -6.83 -3.02 -23.71
C GLU A 72 -5.34 -2.93 -24.07
N ASP A 73 -4.81 -3.99 -24.70
CA ASP A 73 -3.39 -4.13 -25.09
C ASP A 73 -2.35 -4.12 -23.93
N VAL A 74 -2.79 -4.20 -22.70
CA VAL A 74 -1.90 -4.22 -21.51
C VAL A 74 -1.39 -5.63 -21.26
N GLU A 75 -0.10 -5.76 -21.02
CA GLU A 75 0.56 -7.03 -20.69
C GLU A 75 0.76 -7.22 -19.19
N LEU A 76 0.97 -6.14 -18.43
CA LEU A 76 1.16 -6.19 -16.98
C LEU A 76 0.28 -5.15 -16.29
N VAL A 77 -0.26 -5.49 -15.13
CA VAL A 77 -1.02 -4.56 -14.28
C VAL A 77 -0.33 -4.37 -12.94
N ILE A 78 -0.10 -3.13 -12.57
CA ILE A 78 0.29 -2.73 -11.21
C ILE A 78 -0.91 -2.03 -10.58
N HIS A 79 -1.54 -2.68 -9.63
CA HIS A 79 -2.74 -2.20 -8.96
C HIS A 79 -2.38 -1.50 -7.64
N ASP A 80 -2.02 -0.20 -7.73
CA ASP A 80 -1.69 0.66 -6.59
C ASP A 80 -2.88 1.54 -6.16
N ALA A 81 -3.93 1.66 -6.97
CA ALA A 81 -5.11 2.46 -6.65
C ALA A 81 -5.78 1.97 -5.35
N ALA A 82 -5.86 2.86 -4.38
CA ALA A 82 -6.53 2.61 -3.10
C ALA A 82 -6.74 3.91 -2.33
N GLU A 83 -7.79 3.96 -1.52
CA GLU A 83 -7.88 4.89 -0.41
C GLU A 83 -6.92 4.45 0.69
N VAL A 84 -6.16 5.40 1.27
CA VAL A 84 -5.14 5.14 2.30
C VAL A 84 -5.37 6.01 3.53
N GLY A 85 -5.11 5.46 4.70
CA GLY A 85 -5.26 6.16 5.98
C GLY A 85 -6.07 5.35 7.00
N VAL A 86 -5.39 4.85 8.03
CA VAL A 86 -5.99 4.01 9.07
C VAL A 86 -7.10 4.77 9.80
N GLY A 87 -6.80 5.98 10.30
CA GLY A 87 -7.77 6.76 11.07
C GLY A 87 -9.01 7.15 10.26
N GLN A 88 -8.83 7.65 9.03
CA GLN A 88 -9.93 8.04 8.16
C GLN A 88 -10.85 6.87 7.82
N SER A 89 -10.30 5.68 7.65
CA SER A 89 -11.08 4.49 7.30
C SER A 89 -12.14 4.12 8.34
N MET A 90 -11.98 4.58 9.59
CA MET A 90 -12.91 4.27 10.68
C MET A 90 -14.22 5.11 10.64
N TYR A 91 -14.28 6.13 9.77
CA TYR A 91 -15.49 6.95 9.60
C TYR A 91 -15.87 7.17 8.12
N SER A 92 -14.96 6.99 7.16
CA SER A 92 -15.24 7.00 5.71
C SER A 92 -15.38 5.57 5.16
N ILE A 93 -16.10 4.71 5.85
CA ILE A 93 -16.12 3.25 5.66
C ILE A 93 -16.48 2.86 4.23
N ASP A 94 -17.57 3.42 3.69
CA ASP A 94 -18.05 3.12 2.32
C ASP A 94 -16.99 3.45 1.27
N GLN A 95 -16.32 4.60 1.39
CA GLN A 95 -15.27 5.02 0.46
C GLN A 95 -14.12 4.01 0.40
N TYR A 96 -13.67 3.50 1.56
CA TYR A 96 -12.59 2.52 1.62
C TYR A 96 -13.01 1.16 1.06
N ILE A 97 -14.19 0.68 1.41
CA ILE A 97 -14.71 -0.59 0.90
C ILE A 97 -14.97 -0.50 -0.60
N SER A 98 -15.66 0.55 -1.07
CA SER A 98 -15.99 0.68 -2.49
C SER A 98 -14.72 0.85 -3.34
N THR A 99 -13.76 1.68 -2.95
CA THR A 99 -12.56 1.88 -3.76
C THR A 99 -11.62 0.68 -3.69
N ASN A 100 -11.28 0.21 -2.48
CA ASN A 100 -10.26 -0.81 -2.32
C ASN A 100 -10.81 -2.21 -2.67
N VAL A 101 -11.96 -2.59 -2.14
CA VAL A 101 -12.48 -3.94 -2.31
C VAL A 101 -13.26 -4.08 -3.61
N GLN A 102 -14.28 -3.22 -3.83
CA GLN A 102 -15.08 -3.28 -5.06
C GLN A 102 -14.24 -2.93 -6.29
N GLY A 103 -13.38 -1.88 -6.24
CA GLY A 103 -12.50 -1.53 -7.35
C GLY A 103 -11.57 -2.68 -7.76
N THR A 104 -11.01 -3.40 -6.77
CA THR A 104 -10.23 -4.62 -7.04
C THR A 104 -11.11 -5.73 -7.63
N GLY A 105 -12.35 -5.88 -7.13
CA GLY A 105 -13.31 -6.82 -7.68
C GLY A 105 -13.64 -6.55 -9.15
N VAL A 106 -13.83 -5.27 -9.51
CA VAL A 106 -14.08 -4.85 -10.91
C VAL A 106 -12.88 -5.19 -11.81
N LEU A 107 -11.64 -4.91 -11.35
CA LEU A 107 -10.44 -5.28 -12.09
C LEU A 107 -10.41 -6.79 -12.37
N TRP A 108 -10.62 -7.61 -11.36
CA TRP A 108 -10.59 -9.07 -11.51
C TRP A 108 -11.77 -9.62 -12.33
N ASP A 109 -12.96 -9.01 -12.20
CA ASP A 109 -14.10 -9.38 -13.03
C ASP A 109 -13.82 -9.17 -14.54
N ILE A 110 -13.13 -8.08 -14.89
CA ILE A 110 -12.68 -7.84 -16.26
C ILE A 110 -11.65 -8.90 -16.68
N LEU A 111 -10.62 -9.14 -15.87
CA LEU A 111 -9.55 -10.09 -16.19
C LEU A 111 -10.02 -11.55 -16.28
N VAL A 112 -11.15 -11.90 -15.66
CA VAL A 112 -11.73 -13.25 -15.72
C VAL A 112 -12.70 -13.43 -16.88
N ASN A 113 -13.51 -12.40 -17.16
CA ASN A 113 -14.66 -12.53 -18.04
C ASN A 113 -14.47 -11.91 -19.43
N GLU A 114 -13.42 -11.12 -19.64
CA GLU A 114 -13.17 -10.43 -20.90
C GLU A 114 -11.86 -10.91 -21.54
N LYS A 115 -11.71 -10.65 -22.84
CA LYS A 115 -10.45 -10.92 -23.53
C LYS A 115 -9.42 -9.86 -23.18
N HIS A 116 -8.23 -10.28 -22.80
CA HIS A 116 -7.11 -9.41 -22.47
C HIS A 116 -5.77 -10.06 -22.79
N SER A 117 -4.68 -9.28 -22.75
CA SER A 117 -3.30 -9.74 -22.93
C SER A 117 -2.50 -9.75 -21.60
N VAL A 118 -3.17 -9.51 -20.48
CA VAL A 118 -2.50 -9.40 -19.17
C VAL A 118 -1.90 -10.75 -18.77
N GLU A 119 -0.58 -10.74 -18.57
CA GLU A 119 0.24 -11.91 -18.20
C GLU A 119 0.52 -11.98 -16.70
N LYS A 120 0.52 -10.83 -16.01
CA LYS A 120 0.79 -10.76 -14.56
C LYS A 120 0.16 -9.52 -13.93
N VAL A 121 -0.26 -9.68 -12.67
CA VAL A 121 -0.79 -8.60 -11.84
C VAL A 121 0.05 -8.46 -10.57
N LEU A 122 0.47 -7.24 -10.24
CA LEU A 122 1.04 -6.91 -8.94
C LEU A 122 0.04 -6.05 -8.17
N VAL A 123 -0.24 -6.42 -6.93
CA VAL A 123 -1.22 -5.75 -6.06
C VAL A 123 -0.52 -5.13 -4.86
N ALA A 124 -0.78 -3.85 -4.64
CA ALA A 124 -0.34 -3.18 -3.42
C ALA A 124 -1.16 -3.64 -2.21
N SER A 125 -0.49 -4.25 -1.24
CA SER A 125 -1.00 -4.56 0.09
C SER A 125 -0.33 -3.65 1.12
N SER A 126 -0.42 -3.96 2.41
CA SER A 126 0.06 -3.08 3.48
C SER A 126 0.55 -3.87 4.69
N MET A 127 1.54 -3.35 5.39
CA MET A 127 1.95 -3.87 6.70
C MET A 127 0.83 -3.74 7.76
N SER A 128 -0.14 -2.86 7.55
CA SER A 128 -1.24 -2.65 8.50
C SER A 128 -2.10 -3.89 8.73
N LEU A 129 -1.99 -4.89 7.83
CA LEU A 129 -2.66 -6.18 7.98
C LEU A 129 -2.20 -6.95 9.22
N TYR A 130 -0.99 -6.70 9.67
CA TYR A 130 -0.39 -7.40 10.81
C TYR A 130 -0.96 -6.98 12.17
N GLY A 131 -1.60 -5.81 12.25
CA GLY A 131 -1.92 -5.19 13.53
C GLY A 131 -0.65 -4.84 14.28
N GLU A 132 -0.46 -5.37 15.48
CA GLU A 132 0.83 -5.32 16.15
C GLU A 132 1.84 -6.27 15.47
N GLY A 133 3.10 -5.87 15.45
CA GLY A 133 4.18 -6.69 14.91
C GLY A 133 4.60 -7.85 15.82
N TYR A 134 5.71 -8.48 15.47
CA TYR A 134 6.38 -9.42 16.38
C TYR A 134 7.23 -8.67 17.40
N TYR A 135 7.30 -9.25 18.59
CA TYR A 135 8.16 -8.81 19.70
C TYR A 135 8.97 -9.98 20.23
N ARG A 136 10.01 -9.66 20.98
CA ARG A 136 10.83 -10.64 21.68
C ARG A 136 10.75 -10.43 23.19
N CYS A 137 10.28 -11.43 23.89
CA CYS A 137 10.39 -11.56 25.32
C CYS A 137 11.71 -12.29 25.68
N ALA A 138 12.37 -11.87 26.75
CA ALA A 138 13.60 -12.54 27.20
C ALA A 138 13.36 -13.99 27.64
N GLU A 139 12.18 -14.29 28.22
CA GLU A 139 11.81 -15.61 28.73
C GLU A 139 11.07 -16.46 27.70
N HIS A 140 10.12 -15.86 26.93
CA HIS A 140 9.21 -16.58 26.05
C HIS A 140 9.60 -16.49 24.55
N GLY A 141 10.73 -15.83 24.21
CA GLY A 141 11.20 -15.73 22.85
C GLY A 141 10.33 -14.81 21.96
N ARG A 142 10.10 -15.20 20.69
CA ARG A 142 9.28 -14.43 19.75
C ARG A 142 7.80 -14.59 20.07
N ILE A 143 7.11 -13.48 20.26
CA ILE A 143 5.68 -13.42 20.58
C ILE A 143 4.94 -12.48 19.62
N SER A 144 3.62 -12.66 19.53
CA SER A 144 2.68 -11.83 18.79
C SER A 144 1.62 -11.27 19.75
N PRO A 145 1.92 -10.17 20.46
CA PRO A 145 0.98 -9.61 21.42
C PRO A 145 -0.23 -8.98 20.70
N LYS A 146 -1.33 -8.86 21.42
CA LYS A 146 -2.49 -8.07 20.99
C LYS A 146 -2.23 -6.57 21.25
N PRO A 147 -3.03 -5.66 20.66
CA PRO A 147 -2.94 -4.25 20.98
C PRO A 147 -3.01 -3.99 22.48
N ARG A 148 -2.30 -2.97 22.94
CA ARG A 148 -2.28 -2.56 24.36
C ARG A 148 -3.71 -2.22 24.82
N PRO A 149 -4.14 -2.70 25.98
CA PRO A 149 -5.47 -2.41 26.51
C PRO A 149 -5.57 -0.94 26.95
N GLU A 150 -6.76 -0.38 26.89
CA GLU A 150 -7.01 1.05 27.15
C GLU A 150 -6.55 1.48 28.55
N ASN A 151 -6.77 0.65 29.57
CA ASN A 151 -6.33 0.95 30.92
C ASN A 151 -4.82 1.12 31.04
N GLN A 152 -4.02 0.31 30.32
CA GLN A 152 -2.58 0.46 30.26
C GLN A 152 -2.16 1.81 29.67
N LEU A 153 -2.87 2.25 28.61
CA LEU A 153 -2.61 3.54 27.95
C LEU A 153 -3.00 4.73 28.85
N ILE A 154 -4.11 4.63 29.59
CA ILE A 154 -4.55 5.65 30.53
C ILE A 154 -3.53 5.83 31.67
N GLU A 155 -2.88 4.75 32.11
CA GLU A 155 -1.82 4.78 33.11
C GLU A 155 -0.46 5.28 32.59
N GLY A 156 -0.36 5.61 31.29
CA GLY A 156 0.88 6.08 30.66
C GLY A 156 1.93 4.98 30.50
N GLN A 157 1.52 3.71 30.49
CA GLN A 157 2.42 2.56 30.27
C GLN A 157 2.49 2.27 28.77
N TRP A 158 3.44 2.90 28.10
CA TRP A 158 3.53 2.86 26.64
C TRP A 158 4.18 1.61 26.06
N GLU A 159 4.99 0.91 26.84
CA GLU A 159 5.69 -0.28 26.33
C GLU A 159 4.74 -1.48 26.14
N MET A 160 5.01 -2.26 25.10
CA MET A 160 4.32 -3.52 24.89
C MET A 160 4.77 -4.53 25.95
N LEU A 161 3.83 -5.20 26.58
CA LEU A 161 4.11 -6.21 27.62
C LEU A 161 3.94 -7.62 27.08
N CYS A 162 4.75 -8.55 27.58
CA CYS A 162 4.58 -9.96 27.31
C CYS A 162 3.25 -10.44 27.90
N PRO A 163 2.38 -11.14 27.14
CA PRO A 163 1.11 -11.60 27.66
C PRO A 163 1.24 -12.69 28.74
N GLU A 164 2.41 -13.34 28.86
CA GLU A 164 2.65 -14.42 29.79
C GLU A 164 3.30 -13.96 31.10
N CYS A 165 4.30 -13.07 31.03
CA CYS A 165 5.04 -12.62 32.23
C CYS A 165 4.89 -11.13 32.53
N ALA A 166 4.14 -10.37 31.73
CA ALA A 166 3.92 -8.93 31.87
C ALA A 166 5.21 -8.07 31.90
N VAL A 167 6.33 -8.58 31.41
CA VAL A 167 7.58 -7.84 31.28
C VAL A 167 7.60 -7.07 29.95
N PRO A 168 8.14 -5.84 29.89
CA PRO A 168 8.30 -5.13 28.63
C PRO A 168 9.09 -5.93 27.60
N VAL A 169 8.63 -5.87 26.34
CA VAL A 169 9.22 -6.61 25.24
C VAL A 169 9.74 -5.69 24.15
N VAL A 170 10.69 -6.17 23.35
CA VAL A 170 11.30 -5.39 22.26
C VAL A 170 10.73 -5.79 20.90
N PRO A 171 10.42 -4.80 20.02
CA PRO A 171 9.95 -5.12 18.67
C PRO A 171 11.05 -5.81 17.86
N VAL A 172 10.64 -6.75 17.02
CA VAL A 172 11.52 -7.45 16.06
C VAL A 172 10.88 -7.44 14.68
N PRO A 173 11.66 -7.66 13.61
CA PRO A 173 11.09 -7.74 12.27
C PRO A 173 9.94 -8.72 12.17
N THR A 174 8.89 -8.32 11.45
CA THR A 174 7.69 -9.12 11.23
C THR A 174 7.77 -9.72 9.82
N ASP A 175 7.81 -11.04 9.74
CA ASP A 175 7.81 -11.80 8.49
C ASP A 175 6.39 -12.03 7.95
N GLU A 176 6.31 -12.55 6.71
CA GLU A 176 5.05 -12.77 6.00
C GLU A 176 4.19 -13.87 6.61
N ASP A 177 4.77 -14.75 7.42
CA ASP A 177 4.10 -15.87 8.08
C ASP A 177 3.25 -15.44 9.29
N LYS A 178 3.41 -14.18 9.74
CA LYS A 178 2.62 -13.66 10.86
C LYS A 178 1.13 -13.69 10.53
N GLU A 179 0.35 -14.22 11.48
CA GLU A 179 -1.10 -14.16 11.43
C GLU A 179 -1.59 -12.71 11.32
N LEU A 180 -2.55 -12.48 10.42
CA LEU A 180 -3.10 -11.16 10.16
C LEU A 180 -4.14 -10.78 11.21
N ASP A 181 -3.98 -9.62 11.82
CA ASP A 181 -4.86 -9.06 12.86
C ASP A 181 -5.28 -7.64 12.49
N CYS A 182 -6.20 -7.52 11.53
CA CYS A 182 -6.64 -6.24 11.01
C CYS A 182 -7.43 -5.44 12.05
N THR A 183 -6.94 -4.27 12.44
CA THR A 183 -7.53 -3.41 13.46
C THR A 183 -8.23 -2.18 12.90
N SER A 184 -8.36 -2.06 11.57
CA SER A 184 -9.04 -0.94 10.91
C SER A 184 -9.72 -1.39 9.61
N VAL A 185 -10.68 -0.59 9.14
CA VAL A 185 -11.34 -0.81 7.84
C VAL A 185 -10.33 -0.74 6.70
N TYR A 186 -9.35 0.16 6.77
CA TYR A 186 -8.24 0.19 5.80
C TYR A 186 -7.47 -1.12 5.78
N ALA A 187 -7.00 -1.60 6.93
CA ALA A 187 -6.26 -2.85 7.02
C ALA A 187 -7.07 -4.02 6.46
N GLN A 188 -8.36 -4.13 6.83
CA GLN A 188 -9.24 -5.18 6.32
C GLN A 188 -9.42 -5.05 4.80
N SER A 189 -9.67 -3.84 4.27
CA SER A 189 -9.84 -3.65 2.83
C SER A 189 -8.58 -4.00 2.02
N LYS A 190 -7.38 -3.75 2.57
CA LYS A 190 -6.12 -4.16 1.95
C LYS A 190 -5.89 -5.66 2.03
N LYS A 191 -6.32 -6.31 3.12
CA LYS A 191 -6.35 -7.77 3.24
C LYS A 191 -7.26 -8.38 2.17
N ASP A 192 -8.44 -7.83 1.97
CA ASP A 192 -9.39 -8.31 0.97
C ASP A 192 -8.81 -8.15 -0.46
N GLN A 193 -8.18 -7.02 -0.77
CA GLN A 193 -7.46 -6.84 -2.04
C GLN A 193 -6.38 -7.92 -2.26
N GLU A 194 -5.55 -8.17 -1.25
CA GLU A 194 -4.48 -9.18 -1.29
C GLU A 194 -5.06 -10.58 -1.50
N VAL A 195 -5.99 -10.98 -0.65
CA VAL A 195 -6.53 -12.34 -0.61
C VAL A 195 -7.35 -12.65 -1.86
N TYR A 196 -8.26 -11.76 -2.28
CA TYR A 196 -9.05 -11.95 -3.51
C TYR A 196 -8.16 -12.04 -4.74
N SER A 197 -7.16 -11.16 -4.83
CA SER A 197 -6.25 -11.16 -5.98
C SER A 197 -5.46 -12.47 -6.10
N LEU A 198 -4.97 -13.01 -4.99
CA LEU A 198 -4.22 -14.26 -5.00
C LEU A 198 -5.13 -15.48 -5.27
N ILE A 199 -6.34 -15.50 -4.69
CA ILE A 199 -7.31 -16.58 -4.93
C ILE A 199 -7.71 -16.62 -6.40
N ILE A 200 -8.12 -15.47 -6.96
CA ILE A 200 -8.62 -15.38 -8.33
C ILE A 200 -7.46 -15.61 -9.32
N GLY A 201 -6.32 -14.96 -9.09
CA GLY A 201 -5.13 -15.12 -9.93
C GLY A 201 -4.69 -16.59 -10.02
N LYS A 202 -4.69 -17.30 -8.90
CA LYS A 202 -4.36 -18.74 -8.87
C LYS A 202 -5.41 -19.59 -9.58
N ALA A 203 -6.70 -19.32 -9.36
CA ALA A 203 -7.79 -20.07 -9.96
C ALA A 203 -7.82 -19.94 -11.49
N HIS A 204 -7.54 -18.74 -12.01
CA HIS A 204 -7.56 -18.42 -13.43
C HIS A 204 -6.17 -18.46 -14.11
N LYS A 205 -5.14 -18.88 -13.36
CA LYS A 205 -3.75 -19.01 -13.86
C LYS A 205 -3.17 -17.67 -14.37
N ILE A 206 -3.57 -16.56 -13.76
CA ILE A 206 -3.00 -15.25 -13.97
C ILE A 206 -1.96 -15.03 -12.87
N PRO A 207 -0.66 -15.05 -13.16
CA PRO A 207 0.39 -14.78 -12.20
C PRO A 207 0.12 -13.51 -11.41
N THR A 208 0.13 -13.60 -10.09
CA THR A 208 -0.24 -12.50 -9.20
C THR A 208 0.76 -12.42 -8.05
N VAL A 209 1.19 -11.20 -7.71
CA VAL A 209 2.10 -10.93 -6.60
C VAL A 209 1.48 -9.89 -5.69
N ALA A 210 1.44 -10.14 -4.40
CA ALA A 210 1.01 -9.17 -3.40
C ALA A 210 2.22 -8.58 -2.67
N CYS A 211 2.25 -7.26 -2.56
CA CYS A 211 3.35 -6.53 -1.91
C CYS A 211 2.82 -5.78 -0.70
N ARG A 212 3.21 -6.17 0.51
CA ARG A 212 2.90 -5.47 1.76
C ARG A 212 3.89 -4.33 1.95
N TYR A 213 3.45 -3.11 1.63
CA TYR A 213 4.28 -1.92 1.78
C TYR A 213 4.37 -1.51 3.24
N PHE A 214 5.59 -1.23 3.70
CA PHE A 214 5.88 -0.63 4.99
C PHE A 214 5.80 0.90 4.91
N ASN A 215 6.30 1.64 5.90
CA ASN A 215 6.10 3.09 5.94
C ASN A 215 6.94 3.78 4.87
N CYS A 216 6.37 3.91 3.68
CA CYS A 216 7.04 4.53 2.54
C CYS A 216 7.11 6.06 2.73
N TYR A 217 8.27 6.63 2.45
CA TYR A 217 8.48 8.08 2.45
C TYR A 217 9.30 8.53 1.23
N GLY A 218 9.19 9.79 0.87
CA GLY A 218 9.98 10.38 -0.20
C GLY A 218 9.33 11.57 -0.89
N PRO A 219 9.96 12.08 -1.95
CA PRO A 219 9.42 13.18 -2.76
C PRO A 219 8.04 12.84 -3.33
N ARG A 220 7.23 13.84 -3.64
CA ARG A 220 5.86 13.74 -4.17
C ARG A 220 4.82 13.19 -3.19
N GLN A 221 5.18 12.95 -1.94
CA GLN A 221 4.20 12.61 -0.93
C GLN A 221 3.33 13.84 -0.64
N SER A 222 2.00 13.66 -0.64
CA SER A 222 1.06 14.77 -0.43
C SER A 222 1.21 15.34 0.98
N LEU A 223 1.59 16.62 1.09
CA LEU A 223 1.73 17.32 2.37
C LEU A 223 0.41 17.86 2.90
N ASN A 224 -0.59 18.01 2.03
CA ASN A 224 -1.91 18.52 2.39
C ASN A 224 -2.88 17.41 2.84
N ASN A 225 -2.51 16.15 2.67
CA ASN A 225 -3.30 15.04 3.12
C ASN A 225 -3.02 14.78 4.61
N PRO A 226 -3.98 14.99 5.53
CA PRO A 226 -3.78 14.79 6.97
C PRO A 226 -3.55 13.32 7.35
N TYR A 227 -3.77 12.39 6.43
CA TYR A 227 -3.56 10.96 6.59
C TYR A 227 -2.31 10.47 5.86
N THR A 228 -1.48 11.39 5.38
CA THR A 228 -0.14 11.08 4.86
C THR A 228 0.73 10.52 6.01
N GLY A 229 1.86 9.88 5.66
CA GLY A 229 2.72 9.26 6.68
C GLY A 229 3.33 10.26 7.66
N ALA A 230 3.63 9.84 8.89
CA ALA A 230 4.16 10.66 9.97
C ALA A 230 5.39 11.49 9.55
N GLY A 231 6.28 10.93 8.73
CA GLY A 231 7.45 11.66 8.23
C GLY A 231 7.09 12.91 7.43
N ALA A 232 6.08 12.84 6.54
CA ALA A 232 5.62 13.99 5.77
C ALA A 232 4.93 15.03 6.67
N ILE A 233 4.13 14.59 7.65
CA ILE A 233 3.46 15.47 8.62
C ILE A 233 4.51 16.24 9.43
N PHE A 234 5.51 15.56 9.97
CA PHE A 234 6.56 16.18 10.77
C PHE A 234 7.42 17.14 9.95
N CYS A 235 7.82 16.77 8.73
CA CYS A 235 8.53 17.65 7.82
C CYS A 235 7.72 18.90 7.48
N SER A 236 6.42 18.77 7.24
CA SER A 236 5.52 19.90 6.97
C SER A 236 5.42 20.82 8.20
N ALA A 237 5.22 20.27 9.39
CA ALA A 237 5.14 21.05 10.62
C ALA A 237 6.42 21.85 10.85
N VAL A 238 7.59 21.21 10.82
CA VAL A 238 8.89 21.87 11.01
C VAL A 238 9.16 22.92 9.96
N LYS A 239 8.83 22.66 8.70
CA LYS A 239 9.00 23.64 7.60
C LYS A 239 8.14 24.90 7.78
N ASN A 240 7.02 24.78 8.48
CA ASN A 240 6.11 25.89 8.79
C ASN A 240 6.31 26.46 10.20
N ASP A 241 7.49 26.22 10.81
CA ASP A 241 7.84 26.68 12.18
C ASP A 241 6.78 26.28 13.23
N SER A 242 6.12 25.15 13.02
CA SER A 242 5.12 24.59 13.95
C SER A 242 5.66 23.33 14.61
N PRO A 243 5.49 23.16 15.92
CA PRO A 243 5.94 21.94 16.58
C PRO A 243 5.10 20.75 16.10
N PRO A 244 5.74 19.62 15.74
CA PRO A 244 5.00 18.41 15.41
C PRO A 244 4.31 17.85 16.66
N LEU A 245 3.08 17.36 16.49
CA LEU A 245 2.37 16.68 17.58
C LEU A 245 2.95 15.28 17.77
N ILE A 246 3.54 15.05 18.93
CA ILE A 246 4.08 13.75 19.34
C ILE A 246 3.07 13.08 20.27
N TYR A 247 2.65 11.88 19.92
CA TYR A 247 1.78 11.07 20.78
C TYR A 247 2.60 10.23 21.74
N GLU A 248 2.02 9.88 22.89
CA GLU A 248 2.67 9.07 23.94
C GLU A 248 4.02 9.70 24.38
N ASP A 249 5.07 8.90 24.45
CA ASP A 249 6.42 9.33 24.81
C ASP A 249 7.35 9.60 23.62
N GLY A 250 6.85 9.43 22.40
CA GLY A 250 7.62 9.66 21.17
C GLY A 250 8.62 8.55 20.82
N ASN A 251 8.65 7.45 21.56
CA ASN A 251 9.58 6.34 21.31
C ASN A 251 9.03 5.27 20.35
N GLN A 252 7.89 5.51 19.72
CA GLN A 252 7.29 4.58 18.76
C GLN A 252 8.25 4.32 17.58
N ARG A 253 8.43 3.05 17.23
CA ARG A 253 9.28 2.63 16.13
C ARG A 253 8.45 2.21 14.94
N ARG A 254 8.94 2.51 13.76
CA ARG A 254 8.38 2.06 12.47
C ARG A 254 9.50 1.78 11.50
N ASP A 255 9.30 0.77 10.66
CA ASP A 255 10.19 0.51 9.53
C ASP A 255 9.87 1.51 8.41
N PHE A 256 10.79 2.43 8.15
CA PHE A 256 10.68 3.44 7.09
C PHE A 256 11.49 3.03 5.86
N ILE A 257 10.81 2.92 4.72
CA ILE A 257 11.46 2.62 3.44
C ILE A 257 11.36 3.81 2.49
N HIS A 258 12.47 4.18 1.85
CA HIS A 258 12.45 5.23 0.83
C HIS A 258 11.75 4.74 -0.43
N VAL A 259 10.96 5.62 -1.08
CA VAL A 259 10.13 5.27 -2.24
C VAL A 259 10.92 4.63 -3.39
N LYS A 260 12.17 5.04 -3.61
CA LYS A 260 13.03 4.43 -4.66
C LYS A 260 13.34 2.95 -4.37
N ASP A 261 13.57 2.60 -3.11
CA ASP A 261 13.85 1.21 -2.72
C ASP A 261 12.57 0.37 -2.75
N LEU A 262 11.44 0.94 -2.31
CA LEU A 262 10.14 0.29 -2.45
C LEU A 262 9.83 -0.02 -3.92
N VAL A 263 9.97 0.96 -4.81
CA VAL A 263 9.72 0.78 -6.25
C VAL A 263 10.67 -0.25 -6.84
N ARG A 264 11.96 -0.20 -6.50
CA ARG A 264 12.93 -1.20 -6.95
C ARG A 264 12.54 -2.61 -6.51
N GLY A 265 12.15 -2.78 -5.25
CA GLY A 265 11.71 -4.07 -4.72
C GLY A 265 10.48 -4.61 -5.44
N LYS A 266 9.44 -3.78 -5.63
CA LYS A 266 8.22 -4.22 -6.31
C LYS A 266 8.44 -4.53 -7.80
N LEU A 267 9.31 -3.79 -8.51
CA LEU A 267 9.63 -4.10 -9.90
C LEU A 267 10.43 -5.39 -10.04
N LEU A 268 11.34 -5.67 -9.10
CA LEU A 268 12.02 -6.97 -9.04
C LEU A 268 11.00 -8.11 -8.91
N LEU A 269 10.00 -7.99 -8.03
CA LEU A 269 8.95 -8.99 -7.86
C LEU A 269 8.03 -9.10 -9.08
N LEU A 270 7.77 -7.99 -9.78
CA LEU A 270 7.00 -8.00 -11.02
C LEU A 270 7.69 -8.83 -12.09
N ASP A 271 9.03 -8.70 -12.21
CA ASP A 271 9.83 -9.34 -13.25
C ASP A 271 10.14 -10.81 -12.92
N HIS A 272 10.19 -11.20 -11.65
CA HIS A 272 10.60 -12.52 -11.21
C HIS A 272 9.43 -13.52 -11.23
N HIS A 273 9.57 -14.64 -11.94
CA HIS A 273 8.52 -15.64 -12.02
C HIS A 273 8.37 -16.45 -10.72
N ASP A 274 9.44 -16.62 -9.94
CA ASP A 274 9.37 -17.31 -8.65
C ASP A 274 8.57 -16.53 -7.60
N ALA A 275 8.31 -15.23 -7.85
CA ALA A 275 7.44 -14.43 -7.01
C ALA A 275 5.94 -14.68 -7.27
N ASN A 276 5.58 -15.42 -8.33
CA ASN A 276 4.20 -15.63 -8.71
C ASN A 276 3.40 -16.32 -7.60
N TYR A 277 2.23 -15.75 -7.32
CA TYR A 277 1.31 -16.18 -6.27
C TYR A 277 1.85 -16.04 -4.85
N GLY A 278 2.95 -15.29 -4.70
CA GLY A 278 3.58 -15.00 -3.41
C GLY A 278 3.13 -13.68 -2.79
N ILE A 279 3.41 -13.57 -1.51
CA ILE A 279 3.23 -12.36 -0.69
C ILE A 279 4.61 -11.94 -0.21
N PHE A 280 4.91 -10.65 -0.30
CA PHE A 280 6.23 -10.14 0.06
C PHE A 280 6.12 -8.83 0.84
N ASN A 281 6.85 -8.75 1.93
CA ASN A 281 7.09 -7.50 2.64
C ASN A 281 8.06 -6.62 1.86
N ILE A 282 7.74 -5.34 1.70
CA ILE A 282 8.68 -4.36 1.18
C ILE A 282 8.94 -3.32 2.26
N GLY A 283 10.00 -3.55 3.01
CA GLY A 283 10.49 -2.76 4.13
C GLY A 283 12.00 -2.88 4.24
N THR A 284 12.60 -2.30 5.28
CA THR A 284 14.05 -2.36 5.54
C THR A 284 14.42 -3.50 6.49
N GLY A 285 13.46 -4.02 7.26
CA GLY A 285 13.68 -5.05 8.27
C GLY A 285 14.39 -4.55 9.53
N LYS A 286 14.28 -3.23 9.83
CA LYS A 286 14.95 -2.59 10.97
C LYS A 286 14.00 -1.94 11.94
#